data_44d288331dcb34fed8f8eab28f9bacb6
#
_entry.id   44d288331dcb34fed8f8eab28f9bacb6
#
_cell.length_a   1.000
_cell.length_b   1.000
_cell.length_c   1.000
_cell.angle_alpha   90.00
_cell.angle_beta   90.00
_cell.angle_gamma   90.00
#
_symmetry.space_group_name_H-M   'P 1'
#
loop_
_entity.id
_entity.type
_entity.pdbx_description
1 polymer ?
#
loop_
_entity_poly.entity_id
_entity_poly.type
_entity_poly.pdbx_seq_one_letter_code
_entity_poly.pdbx_strand_id
1 'polypeptide(L)'
;MRGLGIPSFEDKVVQGVFKEILEGIYEPKFLDFSYGFRPNRSCHDAIQKVNKHIMADKVNYVVDADIKGFFDNIDHDWMVRFLEHDIADKNFIRYIKRFLIGGVMEDGKKLNTEVGTVQGGLISPVLANVYLHYVLDTWFVYISKREFSGEMYMVRYADDFVCLFQYEQEAQKFYRMLVERMKKFGLELAEDKSRIMPFGRYKGTKESFDF
;
A
#
# COMPACT_ATOMS: atom_id res chain seq x y z
N MET A 1 -2.15 21.74 -2.28
CA MET A 1 -2.51 21.39 -0.89
C MET A 1 -3.53 20.28 -0.95
N ARG A 2 -3.31 19.16 -0.30
CA ARG A 2 -4.33 18.08 -0.24
C ARG A 2 -5.34 18.45 0.86
N GLY A 3 -6.64 18.39 0.55
CA GLY A 3 -7.69 18.65 1.53
C GLY A 3 -7.75 17.52 2.58
N LEU A 4 -7.66 17.85 3.86
CA LEU A 4 -7.83 16.92 4.97
C LEU A 4 -9.28 16.95 5.44
N GLY A 5 -10.02 15.85 5.28
CA GLY A 5 -11.37 15.72 5.81
C GLY A 5 -11.33 15.42 7.31
N ILE A 6 -12.06 16.21 8.10
CA ILE A 6 -12.20 15.96 9.54
C ILE A 6 -13.59 15.37 9.77
N PRO A 7 -13.72 14.07 10.11
CA PRO A 7 -15.00 13.46 10.43
C PRO A 7 -15.66 14.09 11.67
N SER A 8 -17.00 14.08 11.75
CA SER A 8 -17.72 14.45 12.96
C SER A 8 -17.33 13.57 14.14
N PHE A 9 -17.67 13.97 15.36
CA PHE A 9 -17.35 13.16 16.55
C PHE A 9 -18.04 11.78 16.46
N GLU A 10 -19.30 11.76 16.07
CA GLU A 10 -20.09 10.53 15.92
C GLU A 10 -19.49 9.62 14.85
N ASP A 11 -19.09 10.19 13.71
CA ASP A 11 -18.43 9.43 12.64
C ASP A 11 -17.09 8.84 13.12
N LYS A 12 -16.32 9.59 13.91
CA LYS A 12 -15.07 9.08 14.50
C LYS A 12 -15.30 7.87 15.40
N VAL A 13 -16.33 7.93 16.24
CA VAL A 13 -16.66 6.81 17.15
C VAL A 13 -17.04 5.58 16.32
N VAL A 14 -17.92 5.73 15.33
CA VAL A 14 -18.36 4.62 14.50
C VAL A 14 -17.22 4.07 13.66
N GLN A 15 -16.44 4.93 13.00
CA GLN A 15 -15.25 4.50 12.24
C GLN A 15 -14.23 3.80 13.12
N GLY A 16 -14.07 4.21 14.39
CA GLY A 16 -13.18 3.57 15.36
C GLY A 16 -13.56 2.10 15.59
N VAL A 17 -14.85 1.82 15.80
CA VAL A 17 -15.34 0.44 15.97
C VAL A 17 -15.11 -0.39 14.71
N PHE A 18 -15.42 0.15 13.53
CA PHE A 18 -15.16 -0.53 12.26
C PHE A 18 -13.68 -0.80 12.01
N LYS A 19 -12.81 0.15 12.37
CA LYS A 19 -11.36 0.01 12.30
C LYS A 19 -10.89 -1.17 13.15
N GLU A 20 -11.30 -1.25 14.42
CA GLU A 20 -10.91 -2.35 15.33
C GLU A 20 -11.34 -3.72 14.79
N ILE A 21 -12.56 -3.82 14.23
CA ILE A 21 -13.04 -5.06 13.62
C ILE A 21 -12.19 -5.45 12.40
N LEU A 22 -11.90 -4.47 11.52
CA LEU A 22 -11.06 -4.71 10.34
C LEU A 22 -9.62 -5.09 10.72
N GLU A 23 -9.04 -4.43 11.72
CA GLU A 23 -7.72 -4.79 12.24
C GLU A 23 -7.72 -6.21 12.79
N GLY A 24 -8.75 -6.62 13.53
CA GLY A 24 -8.89 -7.99 14.01
C GLY A 24 -8.97 -9.04 12.90
N ILE A 25 -9.59 -8.71 11.76
CA ILE A 25 -9.72 -9.60 10.60
C ILE A 25 -8.43 -9.65 9.77
N TYR A 26 -7.81 -8.50 9.51
CA TYR A 26 -6.74 -8.39 8.52
C TYR A 26 -5.33 -8.40 9.09
N GLU A 27 -5.11 -8.02 10.36
CA GLU A 27 -3.77 -8.05 10.95
C GLU A 27 -3.11 -9.44 10.89
N PRO A 28 -3.83 -10.56 11.13
CA PRO A 28 -3.27 -11.90 10.95
C PRO A 28 -2.95 -12.27 9.49
N LYS A 29 -3.52 -11.55 8.52
CA LYS A 29 -3.34 -11.82 7.08
C LYS A 29 -2.23 -10.99 6.45
N PHE A 30 -1.98 -9.79 7.00
CA PHE A 30 -0.96 -8.90 6.48
C PHE A 30 0.42 -9.53 6.57
N LEU A 31 1.21 -9.36 5.51
CA LEU A 31 2.53 -9.97 5.41
C LEU A 31 3.58 -9.23 6.24
N ASP A 32 4.65 -9.92 6.60
CA ASP A 32 5.67 -9.42 7.52
C ASP A 32 6.48 -8.22 6.99
N PHE A 33 6.48 -8.01 5.70
CA PHE A 33 7.16 -6.90 5.07
C PHE A 33 6.30 -5.63 4.93
N SER A 34 5.03 -5.65 5.40
CA SER A 34 4.14 -4.49 5.47
C SER A 34 4.16 -3.90 6.88
N TYR A 35 4.46 -2.60 7.00
CA TYR A 35 4.69 -1.93 8.30
C TYR A 35 3.74 -0.78 8.60
N GLY A 36 3.44 0.08 7.62
CA GLY A 36 2.68 1.31 7.85
C GLY A 36 1.26 1.06 8.36
N PHE A 37 0.80 1.92 9.28
CA PHE A 37 -0.54 1.88 9.87
C PHE A 37 -0.92 0.57 10.58
N ARG A 38 0.04 -0.22 10.98
CA ARG A 38 -0.17 -1.48 11.69
C ARG A 38 0.24 -1.37 13.15
N PRO A 39 -0.50 -2.02 14.09
CA PRO A 39 -0.13 -2.01 15.50
C PRO A 39 1.25 -2.66 15.72
N ASN A 40 2.02 -2.09 16.63
CA ASN A 40 3.36 -2.57 17.02
C ASN A 40 4.39 -2.63 15.86
N ARG A 41 4.19 -1.86 14.79
CA ARG A 41 5.14 -1.72 13.68
C ARG A 41 5.44 -0.25 13.44
N SER A 42 6.70 0.07 13.24
CA SER A 42 7.18 1.45 13.06
C SER A 42 7.94 1.63 11.75
N CYS A 43 8.12 2.89 11.36
CA CYS A 43 9.00 3.24 10.24
C CYS A 43 10.45 2.76 10.49
N HIS A 44 10.92 2.83 11.73
CA HIS A 44 12.26 2.35 12.09
C HIS A 44 12.40 0.85 11.85
N ASP A 45 11.38 0.04 12.13
CA ASP A 45 11.40 -1.41 11.85
C ASP A 45 11.49 -1.67 10.35
N ALA A 46 10.76 -0.89 9.54
CA ALA A 46 10.82 -0.99 8.09
C ALA A 46 12.23 -0.66 7.57
N ILE A 47 12.82 0.45 8.01
CA ILE A 47 14.19 0.86 7.65
C ILE A 47 15.21 -0.20 8.09
N GLN A 48 15.09 -0.73 9.31
CA GLN A 48 15.97 -1.80 9.78
C GLN A 48 15.85 -3.06 8.91
N LYS A 49 14.64 -3.38 8.45
CA LYS A 49 14.40 -4.52 7.57
C LYS A 49 15.08 -4.33 6.20
N VAL A 50 14.95 -3.13 5.61
CA VAL A 50 15.67 -2.78 4.37
C VAL A 50 17.18 -2.92 4.57
N ASN A 51 17.72 -2.30 5.62
CA ASN A 51 19.14 -2.37 5.93
C ASN A 51 19.63 -3.82 6.11
N LYS A 52 18.86 -4.66 6.81
CA LYS A 52 19.18 -6.08 6.98
C LYS A 52 19.32 -6.78 5.62
N HIS A 53 18.37 -6.59 4.71
CA HIS A 53 18.43 -7.20 3.37
C HIS A 53 19.65 -6.71 2.57
N ILE A 54 19.92 -5.40 2.58
CA ILE A 54 21.08 -4.84 1.87
C ILE A 54 22.41 -5.38 2.42
N MET A 55 22.51 -5.60 3.72
CA MET A 55 23.76 -6.01 4.37
C MET A 55 23.98 -7.53 4.37
N ALA A 56 22.92 -8.33 4.41
CA ALA A 56 23.00 -9.77 4.61
C ALA A 56 22.71 -10.59 3.33
N ASP A 57 21.81 -10.11 2.47
CA ASP A 57 21.32 -10.86 1.33
C ASP A 57 21.98 -10.40 0.00
N LYS A 58 21.71 -11.13 -1.08
CA LYS A 58 22.31 -10.84 -2.40
C LYS A 58 21.56 -9.73 -3.13
N VAL A 59 21.50 -8.55 -2.53
CA VAL A 59 20.85 -7.38 -3.10
C VAL A 59 21.86 -6.51 -3.83
N ASN A 60 21.54 -6.16 -5.09
CA ASN A 60 22.35 -5.29 -5.93
C ASN A 60 21.56 -4.17 -6.62
N TYR A 61 20.22 -4.27 -6.63
CA TYR A 61 19.34 -3.31 -7.28
C TYR A 61 18.13 -3.03 -6.41
N VAL A 62 17.71 -1.78 -6.41
CA VAL A 62 16.52 -1.30 -5.72
C VAL A 62 15.55 -0.74 -6.75
N VAL A 63 14.31 -1.16 -6.67
CA VAL A 63 13.18 -0.51 -7.31
C VAL A 63 12.48 0.30 -6.24
N ASP A 64 12.62 1.61 -6.33
CA ASP A 64 11.92 2.60 -5.52
C ASP A 64 10.71 3.06 -6.33
N ALA A 65 9.50 2.89 -5.82
CA ALA A 65 8.28 3.19 -6.55
C ALA A 65 7.23 3.86 -5.66
N ASP A 66 6.72 4.99 -6.13
CA ASP A 66 5.66 5.78 -5.48
C ASP A 66 4.34 5.63 -6.26
N ILE A 67 3.24 5.46 -5.53
CA ILE A 67 1.90 5.38 -6.12
C ILE A 67 1.30 6.78 -6.16
N LYS A 68 1.03 7.27 -7.37
CA LYS A 68 0.49 8.61 -7.58
C LYS A 68 -0.88 8.78 -6.92
N GLY A 69 -0.95 9.63 -5.89
CA GLY A 69 -2.21 9.97 -5.24
C GLY A 69 -2.99 8.75 -4.74
N PHE A 70 -2.33 7.79 -4.12
CA PHE A 70 -2.89 6.48 -3.77
C PHE A 70 -4.27 6.56 -3.11
N PHE A 71 -4.41 7.35 -2.04
CA PHE A 71 -5.68 7.48 -1.30
C PHE A 71 -6.81 8.06 -2.14
N ASP A 72 -6.49 8.90 -3.12
CA ASP A 72 -7.46 9.55 -4.00
C ASP A 72 -7.90 8.64 -5.16
N ASN A 73 -7.15 7.57 -5.44
CA ASN A 73 -7.36 6.67 -6.57
C ASN A 73 -7.76 5.24 -6.18
N ILE A 74 -8.07 4.99 -4.91
CA ILE A 74 -8.59 3.69 -4.48
C ILE A 74 -9.95 3.43 -5.14
N ASP A 75 -10.02 2.41 -5.97
CA ASP A 75 -11.25 1.98 -6.63
C ASP A 75 -12.20 1.31 -5.62
N HIS A 76 -13.41 1.85 -5.48
CA HIS A 76 -14.38 1.37 -4.49
C HIS A 76 -14.91 -0.03 -4.81
N ASP A 77 -15.06 -0.38 -6.10
CA ASP A 77 -15.56 -1.69 -6.50
C ASP A 77 -14.55 -2.78 -6.18
N TRP A 78 -13.27 -2.52 -6.46
CA TRP A 78 -12.19 -3.44 -6.06
C TRP A 78 -12.07 -3.55 -4.55
N MET A 79 -12.11 -2.43 -3.83
CA MET A 79 -12.09 -2.44 -2.36
C MET A 79 -13.21 -3.32 -1.80
N VAL A 80 -14.42 -3.15 -2.30
CA VAL A 80 -15.56 -3.94 -1.85
C VAL A 80 -15.38 -5.42 -2.16
N ARG A 81 -14.90 -5.78 -3.35
CA ARG A 81 -14.62 -7.18 -3.72
C ARG A 81 -13.58 -7.81 -2.79
N PHE A 82 -12.54 -7.08 -2.41
CA PHE A 82 -11.53 -7.57 -1.47
C PHE A 82 -12.14 -7.81 -0.08
N LEU A 83 -12.97 -6.89 0.38
CA LEU A 83 -13.65 -7.05 1.66
C LEU A 83 -14.66 -8.20 1.65
N GLU A 84 -15.46 -8.34 0.59
CA GLU A 84 -16.45 -9.43 0.41
C GLU A 84 -15.79 -10.81 0.29
N HIS A 85 -14.54 -10.87 -0.10
CA HIS A 85 -13.76 -12.12 -0.10
C HIS A 85 -13.57 -12.69 1.31
N ASP A 86 -13.43 -11.82 2.31
CA ASP A 86 -13.13 -12.21 3.68
C ASP A 86 -14.29 -12.03 4.67
N ILE A 87 -15.24 -11.16 4.35
CA ILE A 87 -16.33 -10.73 5.24
C ILE A 87 -17.67 -11.09 4.62
N ALA A 88 -18.38 -12.02 5.23
CA ALA A 88 -19.70 -12.47 4.77
C ALA A 88 -20.85 -11.52 5.18
N ASP A 89 -20.65 -10.65 6.17
CA ASP A 89 -21.68 -9.74 6.67
C ASP A 89 -21.93 -8.58 5.68
N LYS A 90 -23.03 -8.70 4.92
CA LYS A 90 -23.44 -7.68 3.94
C LYS A 90 -23.78 -6.33 4.57
N ASN A 91 -24.25 -6.30 5.84
CA ASN A 91 -24.53 -5.05 6.52
C ASN A 91 -23.25 -4.31 6.87
N PHE A 92 -22.23 -5.04 7.36
CA PHE A 92 -20.90 -4.48 7.60
C PHE A 92 -20.30 -3.87 6.33
N ILE A 93 -20.31 -4.60 5.23
CA ILE A 93 -19.85 -4.11 3.91
C ILE A 93 -20.63 -2.87 3.45
N ARG A 94 -21.97 -2.85 3.65
CA ARG A 94 -22.80 -1.70 3.30
C ARG A 94 -22.40 -0.43 4.04
N TYR A 95 -22.01 -0.54 5.31
CA TYR A 95 -21.52 0.63 6.07
C TYR A 95 -20.17 1.10 5.57
N ILE A 96 -19.25 0.18 5.24
CA ILE A 96 -17.96 0.57 4.64
C ILE A 96 -18.18 1.29 3.31
N LYS A 97 -19.07 0.80 2.45
CA LYS A 97 -19.45 1.49 1.20
C LYS A 97 -19.91 2.93 1.47
N ARG A 98 -20.69 3.15 2.53
CA ARG A 98 -21.14 4.50 2.92
C ARG A 98 -19.98 5.39 3.36
N PHE A 99 -18.99 4.85 4.08
CA PHE A 99 -17.81 5.61 4.47
C PHE A 99 -16.96 5.98 3.23
N LEU A 100 -16.84 5.10 2.25
CA LEU A 100 -16.11 5.37 1.01
C LEU A 100 -16.79 6.48 0.19
N ILE A 101 -18.13 6.43 0.05
CA ILE A 101 -18.91 7.38 -0.78
C ILE A 101 -19.23 8.67 0.00
N GLY A 102 -19.06 8.66 1.32
CA GLY A 102 -19.52 9.73 2.23
C GLY A 102 -19.06 11.15 1.86
N GLY A 103 -17.98 11.25 1.11
CA GLY A 103 -17.46 12.51 0.59
C GLY A 103 -16.91 13.44 1.69
N VAL A 104 -16.50 14.61 1.27
CA VAL A 104 -16.05 15.72 2.12
C VAL A 104 -17.00 16.89 1.98
N MET A 105 -17.30 17.56 3.09
CA MET A 105 -17.98 18.87 3.05
C MET A 105 -16.93 19.96 2.94
N GLU A 106 -16.94 20.71 1.84
CA GLU A 106 -16.09 21.88 1.63
C GLU A 106 -16.99 23.10 1.34
N ASP A 107 -16.82 24.16 2.09
CA ASP A 107 -17.63 25.39 1.99
C ASP A 107 -19.16 25.15 2.00
N GLY A 108 -19.63 24.20 2.81
CA GLY A 108 -21.05 23.87 2.92
C GLY A 108 -21.61 23.07 1.76
N LYS A 109 -20.79 22.67 0.78
CA LYS A 109 -21.18 21.79 -0.33
C LYS A 109 -20.64 20.39 -0.13
N LYS A 110 -21.48 19.38 -0.31
CA LYS A 110 -21.07 17.99 -0.28
C LYS A 110 -20.39 17.63 -1.61
N LEU A 111 -19.12 17.29 -1.56
CA LEU A 111 -18.39 16.70 -2.67
C LEU A 111 -18.47 15.18 -2.55
N ASN A 112 -19.23 14.55 -3.43
CA ASN A 112 -19.28 13.09 -3.50
C ASN A 112 -17.99 12.59 -4.17
N THR A 113 -17.30 11.66 -3.53
CA THR A 113 -16.13 10.99 -4.12
C THR A 113 -16.59 9.65 -4.71
N GLU A 114 -16.45 9.49 -6.03
CA GLU A 114 -16.70 8.20 -6.70
C GLU A 114 -15.50 7.26 -6.57
N VAL A 115 -14.33 7.82 -6.26
CA VAL A 115 -13.05 7.11 -6.13
C VAL A 115 -12.31 7.67 -4.92
N GLY A 116 -11.49 6.86 -4.28
CA GLY A 116 -10.64 7.27 -3.17
C GLY A 116 -11.27 7.07 -1.79
N THR A 117 -10.45 7.35 -0.78
CA THR A 117 -10.89 7.35 0.62
C THR A 117 -10.72 8.73 1.22
N VAL A 118 -11.61 9.14 2.11
CA VAL A 118 -11.51 10.44 2.78
C VAL A 118 -10.19 10.50 3.57
N GLN A 119 -9.27 11.37 3.14
CA GLN A 119 -8.05 11.64 3.90
C GLN A 119 -8.43 12.24 5.27
N GLY A 120 -8.02 11.55 6.35
CA GLY A 120 -8.35 11.92 7.73
C GLY A 120 -9.43 11.06 8.37
N GLY A 121 -10.07 10.15 7.63
CA GLY A 121 -10.93 9.12 8.22
C GLY A 121 -10.14 8.09 9.03
N LEU A 122 -10.63 7.70 10.21
CA LEU A 122 -9.97 6.71 11.07
C LEU A 122 -9.86 5.32 10.43
N ILE A 123 -10.78 4.98 9.53
CA ILE A 123 -10.83 3.69 8.82
C ILE A 123 -9.92 3.66 7.59
N SER A 124 -9.59 4.81 7.00
CA SER A 124 -8.87 4.90 5.73
C SER A 124 -7.50 4.20 5.75
N PRO A 125 -6.68 4.28 6.81
CA PRO A 125 -5.38 3.59 6.85
C PRO A 125 -5.50 2.06 6.78
N VAL A 126 -6.47 1.46 7.48
CA VAL A 126 -6.65 0.00 7.43
C VAL A 126 -7.20 -0.44 6.08
N LEU A 127 -8.14 0.33 5.48
CA LEU A 127 -8.64 0.06 4.13
C LEU A 127 -7.53 0.17 3.07
N ALA A 128 -6.64 1.16 3.20
CA ALA A 128 -5.45 1.31 2.37
C ALA A 128 -4.56 0.05 2.42
N ASN A 129 -4.30 -0.45 3.62
CA ASN A 129 -3.55 -1.69 3.80
C ASN A 129 -4.27 -2.91 3.23
N VAL A 130 -5.59 -3.02 3.37
CA VAL A 130 -6.37 -4.10 2.75
C VAL A 130 -6.25 -4.05 1.23
N TYR A 131 -6.37 -2.86 0.63
CA TYR A 131 -6.23 -2.71 -0.81
C TYR A 131 -4.86 -3.15 -1.32
N LEU A 132 -3.79 -2.64 -0.73
CA LEU A 132 -2.43 -2.98 -1.11
C LEU A 132 -2.06 -4.43 -0.79
N HIS A 133 -2.65 -5.03 0.24
CA HIS A 133 -2.46 -6.45 0.52
C HIS A 133 -2.87 -7.31 -0.67
N TYR A 134 -4.02 -7.04 -1.30
CA TYR A 134 -4.49 -7.80 -2.47
C TYR A 134 -3.86 -7.35 -3.79
N VAL A 135 -3.65 -6.04 -3.96
CA VAL A 135 -3.09 -5.51 -5.20
C VAL A 135 -1.60 -5.78 -5.32
N LEU A 136 -0.84 -5.56 -4.25
CA LEU A 136 0.62 -5.57 -4.27
C LEU A 136 1.21 -6.75 -3.50
N ASP A 137 0.89 -6.89 -2.20
CA ASP A 137 1.63 -7.78 -1.31
C ASP A 137 1.50 -9.27 -1.70
N THR A 138 0.27 -9.75 -1.86
CA THR A 138 0.00 -11.16 -2.25
C THR A 138 0.48 -11.45 -3.66
N TRP A 139 0.35 -10.49 -4.57
CA TRP A 139 0.85 -10.60 -5.92
C TRP A 139 2.38 -10.69 -5.95
N PHE A 140 3.09 -9.85 -5.17
CA PHE A 140 4.55 -9.90 -5.05
C PHE A 140 5.03 -11.30 -4.63
N VAL A 141 4.42 -11.86 -3.58
CA VAL A 141 4.78 -13.22 -3.12
C VAL A 141 4.47 -14.28 -4.19
N TYR A 142 3.37 -14.12 -4.93
CA TYR A 142 3.01 -15.05 -5.99
C TYR A 142 4.03 -15.05 -7.12
N ILE A 143 4.43 -13.87 -7.63
CA ILE A 143 5.36 -13.77 -8.75
C ILE A 143 6.79 -14.09 -8.34
N SER A 144 7.21 -13.76 -7.11
CA SER A 144 8.57 -14.03 -6.63
C SER A 144 8.94 -15.51 -6.72
N LYS A 145 7.98 -16.40 -6.56
CA LYS A 145 8.18 -17.85 -6.61
C LYS A 145 8.12 -18.45 -8.02
N ARG A 146 7.62 -17.71 -9.00
CA ARG A 146 7.30 -18.26 -10.34
C ARG A 146 8.04 -17.58 -11.47
N GLU A 147 8.28 -16.30 -11.34
CA GLU A 147 8.76 -15.45 -12.42
C GLU A 147 10.24 -15.05 -12.27
N PHE A 148 10.81 -15.25 -11.09
CA PHE A 148 12.12 -14.77 -10.72
C PHE A 148 13.00 -15.90 -10.17
N SER A 149 14.28 -15.87 -10.48
CA SER A 149 15.27 -16.86 -10.07
C SER A 149 16.22 -16.35 -8.99
N GLY A 150 16.46 -15.04 -8.98
CA GLY A 150 17.27 -14.36 -7.98
C GLY A 150 16.53 -14.09 -6.68
N GLU A 151 17.30 -13.70 -5.70
CA GLU A 151 16.73 -13.22 -4.44
C GLU A 151 15.99 -11.90 -4.68
N MET A 152 14.78 -11.79 -4.16
CA MET A 152 14.00 -10.57 -4.18
C MET A 152 13.22 -10.39 -2.89
N TYR A 153 13.15 -9.15 -2.43
CA TYR A 153 12.50 -8.77 -1.18
C TYR A 153 11.68 -7.51 -1.38
N MET A 154 10.66 -7.31 -0.56
CA MET A 154 9.90 -6.07 -0.51
C MET A 154 9.81 -5.59 0.94
N VAL A 155 9.83 -4.29 1.12
CA VAL A 155 9.48 -3.62 2.37
C VAL A 155 8.53 -2.48 2.03
N ARG A 156 7.38 -2.46 2.70
CA ARG A 156 6.32 -1.47 2.47
C ARG A 156 5.94 -0.75 3.75
N TYR A 157 5.89 0.56 3.68
CA TYR A 157 5.33 1.42 4.73
C TYR A 157 4.17 2.24 4.17
N ALA A 158 2.94 1.83 4.47
CA ALA A 158 1.73 2.38 3.85
C ALA A 158 1.73 2.21 2.32
N ASP A 159 1.70 3.30 1.58
CA ASP A 159 1.79 3.38 0.11
C ASP A 159 3.22 3.49 -0.42
N ASP A 160 4.18 3.84 0.44
CA ASP A 160 5.59 3.84 0.09
C ASP A 160 6.17 2.41 0.17
N PHE A 161 6.90 1.97 -0.85
CA PHE A 161 7.54 0.66 -0.84
C PHE A 161 8.78 0.61 -1.69
N VAL A 162 9.70 -0.25 -1.26
CA VAL A 162 10.91 -0.58 -2.00
C VAL A 162 10.98 -2.07 -2.27
N CYS A 163 11.42 -2.43 -3.47
CA CYS A 163 11.69 -3.81 -3.84
C CYS A 163 13.17 -3.99 -4.16
N LEU A 164 13.76 -5.02 -3.58
CA LEU A 164 15.18 -5.30 -3.61
C LEU A 164 15.44 -6.53 -4.49
N PHE A 165 16.42 -6.47 -5.37
CA PHE A 165 16.70 -7.52 -6.36
C PHE A 165 18.17 -7.88 -6.43
N GLN A 166 18.43 -9.15 -6.70
CA GLN A 166 19.78 -9.64 -6.99
C GLN A 166 20.23 -9.22 -8.40
N TYR A 167 19.36 -9.30 -9.40
CA TYR A 167 19.67 -9.09 -10.81
C TYR A 167 18.94 -7.88 -11.39
N GLU A 168 19.65 -7.09 -12.22
CA GLU A 168 19.12 -5.90 -12.88
C GLU A 168 17.96 -6.21 -13.82
N GLN A 169 18.10 -7.25 -14.63
CA GLN A 169 17.09 -7.67 -15.58
C GLN A 169 15.78 -8.05 -14.89
N GLU A 170 15.87 -8.63 -13.69
CA GLU A 170 14.73 -8.99 -12.88
C GLU A 170 14.07 -7.74 -12.26
N ALA A 171 14.85 -6.75 -11.79
CA ALA A 171 14.33 -5.47 -11.35
C ALA A 171 13.56 -4.74 -12.47
N GLN A 172 14.12 -4.73 -13.68
CA GLN A 172 13.47 -4.14 -14.85
C GLN A 172 12.21 -4.92 -15.28
N LYS A 173 12.24 -6.26 -15.25
CA LYS A 173 11.08 -7.11 -15.51
C LYS A 173 9.98 -6.83 -14.49
N PHE A 174 10.33 -6.80 -13.21
CA PHE A 174 9.39 -6.52 -12.13
C PHE A 174 8.73 -5.16 -12.31
N TYR A 175 9.49 -4.10 -12.58
CA TYR A 175 8.95 -2.76 -12.76
C TYR A 175 7.89 -2.70 -13.87
N ARG A 176 8.13 -3.33 -15.02
CA ARG A 176 7.14 -3.42 -16.11
C ARG A 176 5.86 -4.15 -15.66
N MET A 177 6.02 -5.29 -14.98
CA MET A 177 4.89 -6.06 -14.45
C MET A 177 4.13 -5.26 -13.38
N LEU A 178 4.83 -4.47 -12.56
CA LEU A 178 4.24 -3.62 -11.53
C LEU A 178 3.37 -2.52 -12.14
N VAL A 179 3.84 -1.84 -13.18
CA VAL A 179 3.05 -0.82 -13.91
C VAL A 179 1.74 -1.40 -14.42
N GLU A 180 1.79 -2.55 -15.09
CA GLU A 180 0.59 -3.24 -15.58
C GLU A 180 -0.33 -3.67 -14.44
N ARG A 181 0.25 -4.17 -13.35
CA ARG A 181 -0.50 -4.59 -12.16
C ARG A 181 -1.25 -3.43 -11.53
N MET A 182 -0.59 -2.30 -11.31
CA MET A 182 -1.20 -1.11 -10.71
C MET A 182 -2.34 -0.58 -11.59
N LYS A 183 -2.11 -0.46 -12.88
CA LYS A 183 -3.12 -0.01 -13.85
C LYS A 183 -4.38 -0.87 -13.84
N LYS A 184 -4.25 -2.19 -13.67
CA LYS A 184 -5.39 -3.11 -13.58
C LYS A 184 -6.34 -2.78 -12.42
N PHE A 185 -5.82 -2.17 -11.37
CA PHE A 185 -6.57 -1.82 -10.16
C PHE A 185 -6.78 -0.31 -10.00
N GLY A 186 -6.74 0.44 -11.10
CA GLY A 186 -7.01 1.87 -11.10
C GLY A 186 -5.90 2.74 -10.49
N LEU A 187 -4.69 2.18 -10.29
CA LEU A 187 -3.55 2.89 -9.73
C LEU A 187 -2.50 3.20 -10.79
N GLU A 188 -1.78 4.29 -10.60
CA GLU A 188 -0.65 4.69 -11.44
C GLU A 188 0.60 4.89 -10.59
N LEU A 189 1.77 4.52 -11.13
CA LEU A 189 3.05 4.88 -10.52
C LEU A 189 3.42 6.32 -10.89
N ALA A 190 4.04 7.04 -9.96
CA ALA A 190 4.62 8.34 -10.22
C ALA A 190 5.96 8.14 -10.97
N GLU A 191 5.96 8.28 -12.31
CA GLU A 191 7.13 8.02 -13.14
C GLU A 191 8.32 8.92 -12.79
N ASP A 192 8.05 10.16 -12.38
CA ASP A 192 9.05 11.14 -11.95
C ASP A 192 9.72 10.80 -10.62
N LYS A 193 9.11 9.95 -9.82
CA LYS A 193 9.60 9.52 -8.51
C LYS A 193 10.01 8.05 -8.48
N SER A 194 9.57 7.27 -9.47
CA SER A 194 9.88 5.84 -9.53
C SER A 194 11.17 5.60 -10.29
N ARG A 195 12.07 4.82 -9.73
CA ARG A 195 13.38 4.57 -10.33
C ARG A 195 13.94 3.20 -10.00
N ILE A 196 14.77 2.70 -10.88
CA ILE A 196 15.58 1.50 -10.67
C ILE A 196 17.01 1.96 -10.53
N MET A 197 17.66 1.61 -9.41
CA MET A 197 19.02 2.02 -9.17
C MET A 197 19.89 0.83 -8.73
N PRO A 198 21.18 0.82 -9.11
CA PRO A 198 22.14 -0.09 -8.52
C PRO A 198 22.36 0.31 -7.06
N PHE A 199 22.14 -0.59 -6.14
CA PHE A 199 22.31 -0.34 -4.71
C PHE A 199 22.64 -1.64 -3.98
N GLY A 200 23.82 -1.71 -3.41
CA GLY A 200 24.22 -2.90 -2.67
C GLY A 200 25.62 -2.79 -2.09
N ARG A 201 25.95 -3.72 -1.21
CA ARG A 201 27.20 -3.73 -0.43
C ARG A 201 28.47 -3.63 -1.28
N TYR A 202 28.43 -4.14 -2.51
CA TYR A 202 29.61 -4.22 -3.38
C TYR A 202 29.57 -3.24 -4.55
N LYS A 203 28.48 -2.49 -4.73
CA LYS A 203 28.35 -1.44 -5.73
C LYS A 203 28.45 -0.11 -5.01
N GLY A 204 29.61 0.51 -5.03
CA GLY A 204 29.84 1.84 -4.45
C GLY A 204 29.05 2.92 -5.22
N THR A 205 27.77 3.02 -4.95
CA THR A 205 26.92 4.09 -5.49
C THR A 205 26.83 5.24 -4.51
N LYS A 206 26.84 6.47 -5.04
CA LYS A 206 26.55 7.68 -4.28
C LYS A 206 25.04 7.99 -4.24
N GLU A 207 24.23 7.09 -4.78
CA GLU A 207 22.79 7.27 -4.88
C GLU A 207 22.13 6.90 -3.55
N SER A 208 21.13 7.67 -3.17
CA SER A 208 20.26 7.44 -2.02
C SER A 208 18.81 7.31 -2.51
N PHE A 209 17.98 6.60 -1.77
CA PHE A 209 16.55 6.59 -1.95
C PHE A 209 15.87 7.00 -0.63
N ASP A 210 14.73 7.65 -0.76
CA ASP A 210 13.92 8.10 0.37
C ASP A 210 12.86 7.02 0.65
N PHE A 211 12.86 6.54 1.91
CA PHE A 211 11.94 5.49 2.34
C PHE A 211 11.51 5.72 3.80
#